data_feaf7b4eb9cb61fe437da2bdeeaa0aec
#
_entry.id   feaf7b4eb9cb61fe437da2bdeeaa0aec
#
_cell.length_a   1.000
_cell.length_b   1.000
_cell.length_c   1.000
_cell.angle_alpha   90.00
_cell.angle_beta   90.00
_cell.angle_gamma   90.00
#
_symmetry.space_group_name_H-M   'P 1'
#
loop_
_entity.id
_entity.type
_entity.pdbx_description
1 polymer ?
#
loop_
_entity_poly.entity_id
_entity_poly.type
_entity_poly.pdbx_seq_one_letter_code
_entity_poly.pdbx_strand_id
1 'polypeptide(L)'
;EAKGTDTTVEIVEGMQFDRGYISPYFVTNTEKMECEMENPYILIFDKKISSLKEMLPVLEATAQSGRPLLIIAEDVDSEALATLVVNRLRGSLKICAVMLGRAEKVTVDKENTTIVNGMGDKAAITARVAQIKAQIEKTTSDYDREKLQERLAKLAGGVAVLYIGAASEVEMKEKKDRVDDALSATRAAIAEGIVPGGGVAYIRAISSLNDLKGDNEDETTGIEIIKRAIEEPLRQIVANAGVEGAVVVQKVKDGKGDFGYNARTGEYENFFAAGVIDPAKVTRVALENAASIAGMFLTTECVIADKKEENAAPAAGMAPGMGGMGGMM
;
A
#
# COMPACT_ATOMS: atom_id res chain seq x y z
N GLU A 1 -7.26 -12.90 -9.85
CA GLU A 1 -7.35 -14.33 -9.50
C GLU A 1 -7.04 -15.18 -10.72
N ALA A 2 -6.21 -16.21 -10.55
CA ALA A 2 -5.90 -17.13 -11.63
C ALA A 2 -7.08 -18.08 -11.89
N LYS A 3 -7.20 -18.55 -13.14
CA LYS A 3 -8.21 -19.57 -13.49
C LYS A 3 -7.82 -21.00 -13.07
N GLY A 4 -6.68 -21.16 -12.40
CA GLY A 4 -6.11 -22.45 -11.97
C GLY A 4 -5.38 -22.36 -10.64
N THR A 5 -4.69 -23.43 -10.26
CA THR A 5 -3.94 -23.55 -8.99
C THR A 5 -2.58 -22.86 -9.02
N ASP A 6 -2.06 -22.56 -10.22
CA ASP A 6 -0.72 -22.02 -10.39
C ASP A 6 -0.73 -20.50 -10.34
N THR A 7 0.24 -19.94 -9.63
CA THR A 7 0.49 -18.49 -9.62
C THR A 7 1.35 -18.14 -10.84
N THR A 8 0.89 -17.19 -11.64
CA THR A 8 1.58 -16.76 -12.87
C THR A 8 1.83 -15.27 -12.87
N VAL A 9 2.89 -14.83 -13.54
CA VAL A 9 3.23 -13.43 -13.75
C VAL A 9 3.11 -13.11 -15.22
N GLU A 10 2.36 -12.09 -15.57
CA GLU A 10 2.24 -11.56 -16.92
C GLU A 10 2.69 -10.10 -16.93
N ILE A 11 3.54 -9.74 -17.91
CA ILE A 11 3.90 -8.34 -18.12
C ILE A 11 3.00 -7.81 -19.22
N VAL A 12 2.16 -6.84 -18.87
CA VAL A 12 1.22 -6.19 -19.79
C VAL A 12 1.64 -4.76 -20.07
N GLU A 13 1.25 -4.25 -21.23
CA GLU A 13 1.44 -2.84 -21.54
C GLU A 13 0.55 -2.01 -20.62
N GLY A 14 1.13 -1.00 -19.96
CA GLY A 14 0.38 -0.17 -19.02
C GLY A 14 1.27 0.82 -18.30
N MET A 15 0.65 1.57 -17.40
CA MET A 15 1.31 2.62 -16.62
C MET A 15 0.71 2.68 -15.23
N GLN A 16 1.55 2.93 -14.23
CA GLN A 16 1.14 3.18 -12.87
C GLN A 16 1.60 4.57 -12.41
N PHE A 17 0.71 5.29 -11.73
CA PHE A 17 1.01 6.58 -11.10
C PHE A 17 0.90 6.44 -9.59
N ASP A 18 1.79 7.10 -8.86
CA ASP A 18 1.76 7.19 -7.40
C ASP A 18 0.80 8.30 -6.94
N ARG A 19 -0.43 8.26 -7.47
CA ARG A 19 -1.56 9.15 -7.14
C ARG A 19 -2.85 8.35 -7.23
N GLY A 20 -3.66 8.44 -6.19
CA GLY A 20 -4.93 7.75 -6.09
C GLY A 20 -6.15 8.65 -6.31
N TYR A 21 -7.30 8.19 -5.91
CA TYR A 21 -8.55 8.94 -6.03
C TYR A 21 -8.57 10.17 -5.10
N ILE A 22 -9.17 11.24 -5.58
CA ILE A 22 -9.29 12.50 -4.82
C ILE A 22 -10.30 12.37 -3.66
N SER A 23 -11.26 11.44 -3.77
CA SER A 23 -12.31 11.26 -2.77
C SER A 23 -12.67 9.79 -2.61
N PRO A 24 -12.82 9.28 -1.36
CA PRO A 24 -13.27 7.91 -1.09
C PRO A 24 -14.67 7.61 -1.67
N TYR A 25 -15.47 8.63 -1.95
CA TYR A 25 -16.77 8.45 -2.59
C TYR A 25 -16.71 7.92 -4.02
N PHE A 26 -15.52 7.87 -4.65
CA PHE A 26 -15.33 7.26 -5.97
C PHE A 26 -15.10 5.75 -5.91
N VAL A 27 -14.89 5.17 -4.76
CA VAL A 27 -14.66 3.73 -4.56
C VAL A 27 -15.83 2.91 -5.10
N THR A 28 -15.53 1.91 -5.93
CA THR A 28 -16.52 0.95 -6.47
C THR A 28 -16.47 -0.38 -5.72
N ASN A 29 -15.32 -0.77 -5.22
CA ASN A 29 -15.09 -1.96 -4.39
C ASN A 29 -14.74 -1.51 -2.97
N THR A 30 -15.71 -1.56 -2.07
CA THR A 30 -15.57 -1.09 -0.68
C THR A 30 -14.69 -1.99 0.18
N GLU A 31 -14.57 -3.26 -0.15
CA GLU A 31 -13.72 -4.20 0.60
C GLU A 31 -12.24 -3.90 0.38
N LYS A 32 -11.87 -3.56 -0.86
CA LYS A 32 -10.48 -3.23 -1.23
C LYS A 32 -10.20 -1.73 -1.19
N MET A 33 -11.23 -0.89 -0.98
CA MET A 33 -11.13 0.56 -1.10
C MET A 33 -10.56 1.01 -2.46
N GLU A 34 -10.98 0.35 -3.54
CA GLU A 34 -10.52 0.60 -4.90
C GLU A 34 -11.67 1.06 -5.81
N CYS A 35 -11.32 1.83 -6.84
CA CYS A 35 -12.20 2.15 -7.95
C CYS A 35 -11.75 1.35 -9.18
N GLU A 36 -12.47 0.29 -9.49
CA GLU A 36 -12.24 -0.55 -10.67
C GLU A 36 -13.13 -0.09 -11.82
N MET A 37 -12.53 0.11 -12.99
CA MET A 37 -13.23 0.56 -14.18
C MET A 37 -12.82 -0.26 -15.40
N GLU A 38 -13.79 -0.83 -16.09
CA GLU A 38 -13.61 -1.58 -17.34
C GLU A 38 -13.95 -0.69 -18.53
N ASN A 39 -13.07 -0.68 -19.54
CA ASN A 39 -13.22 0.13 -20.76
C ASN A 39 -13.55 1.62 -20.50
N PRO A 40 -12.88 2.31 -19.56
CA PRO A 40 -13.18 3.70 -19.27
C PRO A 40 -12.78 4.63 -20.41
N TYR A 41 -13.48 5.76 -20.50
CA TYR A 41 -12.92 6.94 -21.12
C TYR A 41 -11.94 7.58 -20.13
N ILE A 42 -10.92 8.24 -20.65
CA ILE A 42 -9.92 8.91 -19.84
C ILE A 42 -9.82 10.36 -20.32
N LEU A 43 -10.01 11.33 -19.42
CA LEU A 43 -9.91 12.77 -19.66
C LEU A 43 -8.67 13.34 -18.97
N ILE A 44 -7.69 13.89 -19.70
CA ILE A 44 -6.60 14.69 -19.13
C ILE A 44 -7.01 16.15 -19.09
N PHE A 45 -6.79 16.79 -17.95
CA PHE A 45 -6.91 18.22 -17.82
C PHE A 45 -5.70 18.75 -17.08
N ASP A 46 -4.83 19.48 -17.77
CA ASP A 46 -3.52 19.96 -17.27
C ASP A 46 -3.61 21.18 -16.36
N LYS A 47 -4.80 21.45 -15.81
CA LYS A 47 -5.10 22.55 -14.89
C LYS A 47 -6.03 22.06 -13.79
N LYS A 48 -6.23 22.94 -12.81
CA LYS A 48 -7.22 22.78 -11.77
C LYS A 48 -8.65 22.88 -12.34
N ILE A 49 -9.52 21.94 -11.97
CA ILE A 49 -10.95 21.96 -12.35
C ILE A 49 -11.71 22.75 -11.30
N SER A 50 -12.02 24.00 -11.60
CA SER A 50 -12.79 24.88 -10.70
C SER A 50 -14.28 24.92 -11.07
N SER A 51 -14.62 24.65 -12.34
CA SER A 51 -16.01 24.62 -12.81
C SER A 51 -16.23 23.47 -13.77
N LEU A 52 -17.35 22.76 -13.62
CA LEU A 52 -17.72 21.67 -14.52
C LEU A 52 -18.32 22.17 -15.85
N LYS A 53 -18.57 23.47 -16.02
CA LYS A 53 -19.18 24.01 -17.26
C LYS A 53 -18.39 23.68 -18.50
N GLU A 54 -17.05 23.74 -18.42
CA GLU A 54 -16.16 23.44 -19.54
C GLU A 54 -16.15 21.94 -19.90
N MET A 55 -16.50 21.09 -18.92
CA MET A 55 -16.50 19.65 -19.06
C MET A 55 -17.89 19.06 -19.39
N LEU A 56 -18.94 19.87 -19.33
CA LEU A 56 -20.32 19.41 -19.58
C LEU A 56 -20.47 18.57 -20.84
N PRO A 57 -19.91 18.95 -22.01
CA PRO A 57 -20.05 18.13 -23.23
C PRO A 57 -19.44 16.75 -23.10
N VAL A 58 -18.31 16.62 -22.38
CA VAL A 58 -17.63 15.34 -22.13
C VAL A 58 -18.43 14.49 -21.14
N LEU A 59 -18.96 15.12 -20.08
CA LEU A 59 -19.77 14.45 -19.07
C LEU A 59 -21.08 13.94 -19.66
N GLU A 60 -21.75 14.73 -20.50
CA GLU A 60 -22.98 14.34 -21.21
C GLU A 60 -22.73 13.17 -22.18
N ALA A 61 -21.67 13.25 -23.00
CA ALA A 61 -21.30 12.17 -23.92
C ALA A 61 -20.95 10.88 -23.15
N THR A 62 -20.30 11.01 -22.00
CA THR A 62 -19.97 9.88 -21.12
C THR A 62 -21.23 9.26 -20.51
N ALA A 63 -22.15 10.07 -20.02
CA ALA A 63 -23.44 9.60 -19.49
C ALA A 63 -24.25 8.86 -20.55
N GLN A 64 -24.31 9.37 -21.79
CA GLN A 64 -25.02 8.74 -22.91
C GLN A 64 -24.38 7.41 -23.32
N SER A 65 -23.06 7.28 -23.22
CA SER A 65 -22.36 6.06 -23.60
C SER A 65 -22.46 4.93 -22.55
N GLY A 66 -22.83 5.26 -21.30
CA GLY A 66 -22.88 4.35 -20.17
C GLY A 66 -21.51 3.83 -19.70
N ARG A 67 -20.41 4.31 -20.31
CA ARG A 67 -19.04 3.92 -19.93
C ARG A 67 -18.51 4.71 -18.75
N PRO A 68 -17.60 4.12 -17.96
CA PRO A 68 -16.91 4.87 -16.90
C PRO A 68 -16.03 5.99 -17.49
N LEU A 69 -15.86 7.05 -16.73
CA LEU A 69 -14.94 8.16 -17.02
C LEU A 69 -13.93 8.32 -15.90
N LEU A 70 -12.67 8.26 -16.27
CA LEU A 70 -11.54 8.57 -15.43
C LEU A 70 -11.08 9.99 -15.77
N ILE A 71 -10.96 10.89 -14.77
CA ILE A 71 -10.49 12.27 -14.97
C ILE A 71 -9.14 12.44 -14.25
N ILE A 72 -8.02 12.82 -14.90
CA ILE A 72 -6.76 13.29 -14.29
C ILE A 72 -6.66 14.80 -14.44
N ALA A 73 -6.62 15.47 -13.32
CA ALA A 73 -6.43 16.91 -13.27
C ALA A 73 -5.33 17.26 -12.26
N GLU A 74 -4.80 18.47 -12.36
CA GLU A 74 -3.87 18.99 -11.34
C GLU A 74 -4.54 19.01 -9.96
N ASP A 75 -5.80 19.46 -9.91
CA ASP A 75 -6.65 19.48 -8.72
C ASP A 75 -8.13 19.63 -9.13
N VAL A 76 -9.06 19.36 -8.20
CA VAL A 76 -10.50 19.56 -8.40
C VAL A 76 -11.07 20.33 -7.22
N ASP A 77 -11.60 21.53 -7.45
CA ASP A 77 -12.21 22.37 -6.43
C ASP A 77 -13.41 21.69 -5.76
N SER A 78 -13.66 22.07 -4.51
CA SER A 78 -14.71 21.48 -3.67
C SER A 78 -16.09 21.49 -4.33
N GLU A 79 -16.46 22.56 -5.06
CA GLU A 79 -17.73 22.67 -5.76
C GLU A 79 -17.84 21.70 -6.93
N ALA A 80 -16.79 21.61 -7.74
CA ALA A 80 -16.71 20.67 -8.85
C ALA A 80 -16.69 19.22 -8.33
N LEU A 81 -15.90 18.94 -7.29
CA LEU A 81 -15.82 17.65 -6.66
C LEU A 81 -17.17 17.20 -6.09
N ALA A 82 -17.86 18.08 -5.35
CA ALA A 82 -19.18 17.77 -4.78
C ALA A 82 -20.19 17.40 -5.88
N THR A 83 -20.17 18.11 -6.99
CA THR A 83 -21.07 17.83 -8.13
C THR A 83 -20.74 16.48 -8.79
N LEU A 84 -19.46 16.15 -8.97
CA LEU A 84 -19.03 14.83 -9.50
C LEU A 84 -19.45 13.69 -8.57
N VAL A 85 -19.24 13.87 -7.26
CA VAL A 85 -19.63 12.87 -6.23
C VAL A 85 -21.14 12.66 -6.20
N VAL A 86 -21.94 13.75 -6.21
CA VAL A 86 -23.41 13.64 -6.22
C VAL A 86 -23.93 12.91 -7.45
N ASN A 87 -23.40 13.21 -8.64
CA ASN A 87 -23.81 12.51 -9.88
C ASN A 87 -23.39 11.04 -9.88
N ARG A 88 -22.24 10.72 -9.27
CA ARG A 88 -21.82 9.32 -9.07
C ARG A 88 -22.74 8.59 -8.11
N LEU A 89 -23.06 9.18 -6.96
CA LEU A 89 -23.97 8.57 -5.97
C LEU A 89 -25.38 8.36 -6.51
N ARG A 90 -25.85 9.24 -7.39
CA ARG A 90 -27.12 9.09 -8.10
C ARG A 90 -27.08 8.02 -9.20
N GLY A 91 -25.92 7.46 -9.51
CA GLY A 91 -25.75 6.47 -10.58
C GLY A 91 -25.85 7.05 -11.99
N SER A 92 -25.93 8.38 -12.14
CA SER A 92 -26.01 9.05 -13.43
C SER A 92 -24.69 9.00 -14.20
N LEU A 93 -23.58 8.93 -13.50
CA LEU A 93 -22.22 8.91 -14.05
C LEU A 93 -21.34 7.91 -13.29
N LYS A 94 -20.67 7.03 -14.03
CA LYS A 94 -19.61 6.19 -13.48
C LYS A 94 -18.29 6.92 -13.62
N ILE A 95 -17.91 7.73 -12.63
CA ILE A 95 -16.75 8.62 -12.70
C ILE A 95 -15.74 8.28 -11.60
N CYS A 96 -14.46 8.30 -11.99
CA CYS A 96 -13.32 8.55 -11.13
C CYS A 96 -12.45 9.61 -11.81
N ALA A 97 -11.79 10.48 -11.09
CA ALA A 97 -11.15 11.62 -11.71
C ALA A 97 -9.77 11.27 -12.26
N VAL A 98 -9.54 11.36 -13.63
CA VAL A 98 -8.23 11.49 -14.25
C VAL A 98 -8.13 11.21 -15.75
N MET A 99 -7.69 11.57 -16.75
CA MET A 99 -7.02 11.51 -18.05
C MET A 99 -7.79 11.07 -19.32
N LEU A 100 -7.56 11.67 -20.49
CA LEU A 100 -8.19 11.32 -21.78
C LEU A 100 -7.41 10.24 -22.56
N GLY A 101 -8.03 9.13 -22.87
CA GLY A 101 -7.53 7.99 -23.65
C GLY A 101 -8.51 6.82 -23.55
N ARG A 102 -8.09 5.65 -24.01
CA ARG A 102 -8.82 4.39 -23.87
C ARG A 102 -7.89 3.34 -23.27
N ALA A 103 -8.39 2.57 -22.33
CA ALA A 103 -7.68 1.46 -21.73
C ALA A 103 -8.62 0.27 -21.55
N GLU A 104 -8.07 -0.93 -21.43
CA GLU A 104 -8.85 -2.13 -21.15
C GLU A 104 -9.35 -2.12 -19.71
N LYS A 105 -8.43 -1.88 -18.76
CA LYS A 105 -8.76 -1.79 -17.35
C LYS A 105 -8.03 -0.64 -16.66
N VAL A 106 -8.70 0.00 -15.72
CA VAL A 106 -8.10 0.98 -14.80
C VAL A 106 -8.51 0.65 -13.38
N THR A 107 -7.52 0.61 -12.50
CA THR A 107 -7.71 0.44 -11.05
C THR A 107 -7.11 1.65 -10.33
N VAL A 108 -7.89 2.27 -9.45
CA VAL A 108 -7.46 3.42 -8.65
C VAL A 108 -7.65 3.10 -7.17
N ASP A 109 -6.56 3.07 -6.43
CA ASP A 109 -6.58 2.97 -4.97
C ASP A 109 -6.32 4.34 -4.32
N LYS A 110 -6.11 4.39 -3.01
CA LYS A 110 -5.86 5.62 -2.26
C LYS A 110 -4.56 6.31 -2.68
N GLU A 111 -3.57 5.55 -3.11
CA GLU A 111 -2.20 6.02 -3.35
C GLU A 111 -1.77 5.91 -4.81
N ASN A 112 -2.39 4.99 -5.58
CA ASN A 112 -1.96 4.67 -6.93
C ASN A 112 -3.12 4.65 -7.93
N THR A 113 -2.77 4.91 -9.19
CA THR A 113 -3.62 4.67 -10.36
C THR A 113 -2.88 3.77 -11.34
N THR A 114 -3.46 2.61 -11.64
CA THR A 114 -2.89 1.62 -12.56
C THR A 114 -3.76 1.54 -13.81
N ILE A 115 -3.15 1.75 -14.98
CA ILE A 115 -3.77 1.63 -16.31
C ILE A 115 -3.17 0.41 -16.99
N VAL A 116 -4.02 -0.52 -17.40
CA VAL A 116 -3.62 -1.76 -18.09
C VAL A 116 -4.11 -1.71 -19.52
N ASN A 117 -3.26 -2.08 -20.47
CA ASN A 117 -3.53 -2.14 -21.90
C ASN A 117 -4.13 -0.83 -22.44
N GLY A 118 -3.36 0.25 -22.35
CA GLY A 118 -3.71 1.53 -22.99
C GLY A 118 -3.81 1.38 -24.52
N MET A 119 -4.86 1.94 -25.12
CA MET A 119 -5.09 1.89 -26.57
C MET A 119 -4.47 3.08 -27.33
N GLY A 120 -3.32 3.60 -26.81
CA GLY A 120 -2.55 4.64 -27.49
C GLY A 120 -1.74 4.13 -28.67
N ASP A 121 -1.23 5.06 -29.47
CA ASP A 121 -0.35 4.73 -30.60
C ASP A 121 1.03 4.29 -30.05
N LYS A 122 1.40 3.04 -30.29
CA LYS A 122 2.68 2.46 -29.89
C LYS A 122 3.88 3.18 -30.50
N ALA A 123 3.74 3.67 -31.73
CA ALA A 123 4.83 4.40 -32.38
C ALA A 123 5.09 5.75 -31.71
N ALA A 124 4.04 6.45 -31.29
CA ALA A 124 4.15 7.69 -30.52
C ALA A 124 4.78 7.46 -29.13
N ILE A 125 4.43 6.38 -28.45
CA ILE A 125 5.04 5.99 -27.15
C ILE A 125 6.52 5.69 -27.35
N THR A 126 6.89 4.88 -28.33
CA THR A 126 8.28 4.54 -28.65
C THR A 126 9.10 5.80 -28.98
N ALA A 127 8.55 6.71 -29.78
CA ALA A 127 9.20 7.99 -30.09
C ALA A 127 9.41 8.85 -28.82
N ARG A 128 8.44 8.87 -27.91
CA ARG A 128 8.55 9.60 -26.63
C ARG A 128 9.62 8.98 -25.73
N VAL A 129 9.66 7.66 -25.64
CA VAL A 129 10.72 6.92 -24.91
C VAL A 129 12.12 7.27 -25.46
N ALA A 130 12.28 7.30 -26.79
CA ALA A 130 13.55 7.69 -27.42
C ALA A 130 13.93 9.14 -27.10
N GLN A 131 12.98 10.07 -27.09
CA GLN A 131 13.21 11.47 -26.71
C GLN A 131 13.68 11.59 -25.25
N ILE A 132 13.04 10.87 -24.32
CA ILE A 132 13.43 10.90 -22.90
C ILE A 132 14.83 10.33 -22.72
N LYS A 133 15.19 9.22 -23.38
CA LYS A 133 16.55 8.66 -23.36
C LYS A 133 17.58 9.68 -23.83
N ALA A 134 17.31 10.36 -24.92
CA ALA A 134 18.20 11.41 -25.45
C ALA A 134 18.31 12.63 -24.50
N GLN A 135 17.26 12.94 -23.73
CA GLN A 135 17.30 13.98 -22.69
C GLN A 135 18.16 13.55 -21.49
N ILE A 136 18.06 12.28 -21.05
CA ILE A 136 18.88 11.72 -19.96
C ILE A 136 20.39 11.83 -20.30
N GLU A 137 20.75 11.55 -21.56
CA GLU A 137 22.15 11.65 -22.01
C GLU A 137 22.67 13.09 -22.06
N LYS A 138 21.79 14.05 -22.31
CA LYS A 138 22.16 15.47 -22.47
C LYS A 138 22.12 16.28 -21.18
N THR A 139 21.38 15.83 -20.18
CA THR A 139 21.23 16.61 -18.93
C THR A 139 22.49 16.52 -18.07
N THR A 140 22.90 17.65 -17.54
CA THR A 140 24.02 17.79 -16.58
C THR A 140 23.54 17.82 -15.13
N SER A 141 22.24 17.99 -14.89
CA SER A 141 21.61 18.02 -13.58
C SER A 141 21.28 16.58 -13.13
N ASP A 142 21.79 16.17 -11.98
CA ASP A 142 21.50 14.85 -11.42
C ASP A 142 20.02 14.72 -11.02
N TYR A 143 19.41 15.80 -10.52
CA TYR A 143 17.99 15.85 -10.21
C TYR A 143 17.12 15.64 -11.46
N ASP A 144 17.42 16.36 -12.56
CA ASP A 144 16.66 16.21 -13.81
C ASP A 144 16.86 14.82 -14.41
N ARG A 145 18.08 14.26 -14.29
CA ARG A 145 18.38 12.90 -14.74
C ARG A 145 17.53 11.88 -14.01
N GLU A 146 17.43 11.98 -12.68
CA GLU A 146 16.61 11.11 -11.86
C GLU A 146 15.13 11.19 -12.26
N LYS A 147 14.58 12.40 -12.44
CA LYS A 147 13.19 12.61 -12.87
C LYS A 147 12.89 12.11 -14.28
N LEU A 148 13.84 12.21 -15.18
CA LEU A 148 13.72 11.66 -16.52
C LEU A 148 13.79 10.12 -16.52
N GLN A 149 14.65 9.53 -15.68
CA GLN A 149 14.71 8.07 -15.49
C GLN A 149 13.41 7.52 -14.89
N GLU A 150 12.84 8.19 -13.90
CA GLU A 150 11.54 7.85 -13.34
C GLU A 150 10.43 7.87 -14.41
N ARG A 151 10.37 8.92 -15.24
CA ARG A 151 9.42 8.99 -16.36
C ARG A 151 9.62 7.87 -17.38
N LEU A 152 10.88 7.58 -17.68
CA LEU A 152 11.23 6.50 -18.62
C LEU A 152 10.75 5.15 -18.09
N ALA A 153 10.99 4.86 -16.82
CA ALA A 153 10.56 3.63 -16.17
C ALA A 153 9.02 3.47 -16.22
N LYS A 154 8.28 4.55 -15.94
CA LYS A 154 6.81 4.54 -16.01
C LYS A 154 6.26 4.33 -17.43
N LEU A 155 6.95 4.84 -18.48
CA LEU A 155 6.52 4.70 -19.87
C LEU A 155 6.95 3.40 -20.54
N ALA A 156 8.14 2.89 -20.20
CA ALA A 156 8.76 1.76 -20.88
C ALA A 156 8.67 0.44 -20.09
N GLY A 157 8.34 0.50 -18.80
CA GLY A 157 8.41 -0.65 -17.90
C GLY A 157 7.21 -1.60 -17.99
N GLY A 158 6.06 -1.15 -18.50
CA GLY A 158 4.82 -1.92 -18.46
C GLY A 158 4.28 -2.10 -17.03
N VAL A 159 3.28 -2.94 -16.88
CA VAL A 159 2.68 -3.35 -15.60
C VAL A 159 2.82 -4.85 -15.45
N ALA A 160 3.44 -5.31 -14.37
CA ALA A 160 3.46 -6.72 -14.03
C ALA A 160 2.16 -7.09 -13.30
N VAL A 161 1.39 -8.00 -13.87
CA VAL A 161 0.17 -8.53 -13.27
C VAL A 161 0.48 -9.93 -12.71
N LEU A 162 0.34 -10.07 -11.39
CA LEU A 162 0.53 -11.33 -10.70
C LEU A 162 -0.83 -12.00 -10.48
N TYR A 163 -1.10 -13.09 -11.18
CA TYR A 163 -2.31 -13.89 -10.98
C TYR A 163 -2.07 -14.95 -9.92
N ILE A 164 -2.75 -14.82 -8.80
CA ILE A 164 -2.61 -15.76 -7.68
C ILE A 164 -3.54 -16.95 -7.90
N GLY A 165 -2.96 -18.17 -7.90
CA GLY A 165 -3.68 -19.43 -7.98
C GLY A 165 -3.53 -20.25 -6.70
N ALA A 166 -4.60 -20.96 -6.32
CA ALA A 166 -4.62 -21.86 -5.17
C ALA A 166 -5.69 -22.95 -5.32
N ALA A 167 -5.60 -23.99 -4.51
CA ALA A 167 -6.57 -25.09 -4.51
C ALA A 167 -7.89 -24.74 -3.81
N SER A 168 -7.90 -23.73 -2.94
CA SER A 168 -9.07 -23.25 -2.24
C SER A 168 -9.09 -21.72 -2.16
N GLU A 169 -10.29 -21.15 -1.96
CA GLU A 169 -10.48 -19.70 -1.82
C GLU A 169 -9.75 -19.13 -0.60
N VAL A 170 -9.74 -19.87 0.52
CA VAL A 170 -9.01 -19.48 1.74
C VAL A 170 -7.50 -19.41 1.49
N GLU A 171 -6.94 -20.42 0.84
CA GLU A 171 -5.53 -20.46 0.48
C GLU A 171 -5.18 -19.34 -0.51
N MET A 172 -6.06 -19.06 -1.48
CA MET A 172 -5.87 -18.00 -2.45
C MET A 172 -5.84 -16.64 -1.77
N LYS A 173 -6.73 -16.38 -0.82
CA LYS A 173 -6.76 -15.15 -0.04
C LYS A 173 -5.48 -15.00 0.80
N GLU A 174 -5.06 -16.05 1.49
CA GLU A 174 -3.81 -16.05 2.27
C GLU A 174 -2.58 -15.75 1.40
N LYS A 175 -2.48 -16.40 0.23
CA LYS A 175 -1.39 -16.15 -0.72
C LYS A 175 -1.40 -14.72 -1.24
N LYS A 176 -2.59 -14.19 -1.52
CA LYS A 176 -2.74 -12.80 -1.98
C LYS A 176 -2.30 -11.81 -0.93
N ASP A 177 -2.76 -11.94 0.31
CA ASP A 177 -2.37 -11.08 1.42
C ASP A 177 -0.85 -11.11 1.62
N ARG A 178 -0.22 -12.28 1.52
CA ARG A 178 1.24 -12.44 1.60
C ARG A 178 2.00 -11.77 0.45
N VAL A 179 1.43 -11.76 -0.75
CA VAL A 179 2.01 -11.06 -1.91
C VAL A 179 1.87 -9.55 -1.77
N ASP A 180 0.73 -9.06 -1.27
CA ASP A 180 0.51 -7.64 -1.01
C ASP A 180 1.47 -7.12 0.07
N ASP A 181 1.72 -7.89 1.13
CA ASP A 181 2.75 -7.60 2.13
C ASP A 181 4.16 -7.53 1.54
N ALA A 182 4.52 -8.53 0.72
CA ALA A 182 5.83 -8.57 0.06
C ALA A 182 6.03 -7.37 -0.89
N LEU A 183 4.98 -6.97 -1.62
CA LEU A 183 5.02 -5.81 -2.50
C LEU A 183 5.20 -4.51 -1.69
N SER A 184 4.47 -4.36 -0.60
CA SER A 184 4.56 -3.21 0.29
C SER A 184 5.94 -3.11 0.95
N ALA A 185 6.50 -4.23 1.42
CA ALA A 185 7.85 -4.32 1.95
C ALA A 185 8.92 -3.95 0.90
N THR A 186 8.74 -4.43 -0.34
CA THR A 186 9.66 -4.12 -1.45
C THR A 186 9.64 -2.62 -1.77
N ARG A 187 8.47 -1.99 -1.84
CA ARG A 187 8.34 -0.53 -2.05
C ARG A 187 8.99 0.26 -0.91
N ALA A 188 8.78 -0.15 0.33
CA ALA A 188 9.42 0.47 1.50
C ALA A 188 10.95 0.34 1.46
N ALA A 189 11.47 -0.83 1.02
CA ALA A 189 12.89 -1.06 0.85
C ALA A 189 13.51 -0.20 -0.27
N ILE A 190 12.80 0.01 -1.36
CA ILE A 190 13.24 0.92 -2.44
C ILE A 190 13.29 2.37 -1.95
N ALA A 191 12.37 2.78 -1.07
CA ALA A 191 12.29 4.15 -0.59
C ALA A 191 13.42 4.52 0.38
N GLU A 192 13.79 3.64 1.32
CA GLU A 192 14.75 3.95 2.41
C GLU A 192 15.86 2.90 2.58
N GLY A 193 15.92 1.90 1.70
CA GLY A 193 16.91 0.82 1.81
C GLY A 193 16.49 -0.31 2.74
N ILE A 194 17.45 -1.18 3.01
CA ILE A 194 17.28 -2.40 3.82
C ILE A 194 18.21 -2.40 5.02
N VAL A 195 17.80 -3.09 6.07
CA VAL A 195 18.56 -3.33 7.29
C VAL A 195 18.57 -4.84 7.62
N PRO A 196 19.48 -5.32 8.48
CA PRO A 196 19.38 -6.69 8.99
C PRO A 196 18.04 -6.91 9.69
N GLY A 197 17.33 -7.99 9.31
CA GLY A 197 16.01 -8.30 9.81
C GLY A 197 16.00 -8.89 11.21
N GLY A 198 14.86 -9.47 11.59
CA GLY A 198 14.73 -10.21 12.86
C GLY A 198 15.01 -9.42 14.13
N GLY A 199 14.87 -8.11 14.11
CA GLY A 199 15.15 -7.22 15.23
C GLY A 199 16.63 -6.87 15.42
N VAL A 200 17.54 -7.38 14.59
CA VAL A 200 18.99 -7.10 14.69
C VAL A 200 19.30 -5.63 14.48
N ALA A 201 18.59 -4.94 13.57
CA ALA A 201 18.77 -3.52 13.34
C ALA A 201 18.58 -2.69 14.63
N TYR A 202 17.58 -3.02 15.43
CA TYR A 202 17.34 -2.36 16.72
C TYR A 202 18.46 -2.63 17.73
N ILE A 203 18.97 -3.87 17.78
CA ILE A 203 20.12 -4.20 18.66
C ILE A 203 21.35 -3.39 18.27
N ARG A 204 21.60 -3.18 16.98
CA ARG A 204 22.72 -2.33 16.51
C ARG A 204 22.50 -0.85 16.84
N ALA A 205 21.26 -0.38 16.82
CA ALA A 205 20.92 1.00 17.19
C ALA A 205 21.18 1.33 18.68
N ILE A 206 21.25 0.33 19.58
CA ILE A 206 21.55 0.55 21.00
C ILE A 206 22.86 1.33 21.20
N SER A 207 23.86 1.06 20.37
CA SER A 207 25.15 1.74 20.47
C SER A 207 25.05 3.26 20.31
N SER A 208 24.12 3.75 19.48
CA SER A 208 23.87 5.17 19.27
C SER A 208 23.24 5.86 20.48
N LEU A 209 22.64 5.08 21.39
CA LEU A 209 22.00 5.58 22.60
C LEU A 209 22.94 5.62 23.81
N ASN A 210 24.12 4.96 23.74
CA ASN A 210 25.01 4.82 24.90
C ASN A 210 25.60 6.16 25.37
N ASP A 211 25.87 7.06 24.42
CA ASP A 211 26.44 8.38 24.71
C ASP A 211 25.36 9.46 24.91
N LEU A 212 24.10 9.11 24.69
CA LEU A 212 22.97 10.03 24.81
C LEU A 212 22.66 10.20 26.32
N LYS A 213 22.59 11.46 26.76
CA LYS A 213 22.21 11.85 28.10
C LYS A 213 21.03 12.81 28.04
N GLY A 214 20.08 12.62 28.94
CA GLY A 214 19.00 13.59 29.14
C GLY A 214 19.49 14.84 29.87
N ASP A 215 18.76 15.94 29.73
CA ASP A 215 19.03 17.18 30.45
C ASP A 215 18.70 17.06 31.96
N ASN A 216 17.94 16.02 32.31
CA ASN A 216 17.56 15.68 33.70
C ASN A 216 17.46 14.14 33.88
N GLU A 217 17.16 13.71 35.11
CA GLU A 217 17.06 12.30 35.45
C GLU A 217 15.88 11.59 34.80
N ASP A 218 14.78 12.28 34.61
CA ASP A 218 13.55 11.72 33.95
C ASP A 218 13.82 11.43 32.49
N GLU A 219 14.46 12.33 31.77
CA GLU A 219 14.85 12.12 30.36
C GLU A 219 15.88 10.99 30.25
N THR A 220 16.83 10.92 31.17
CA THR A 220 17.80 9.82 31.20
C THR A 220 17.10 8.48 31.43
N THR A 221 16.12 8.44 32.31
CA THR A 221 15.27 7.26 32.53
C THR A 221 14.49 6.90 31.25
N GLY A 222 13.95 7.88 30.53
CA GLY A 222 13.29 7.66 29.23
C GLY A 222 14.21 7.01 28.19
N ILE A 223 15.47 7.47 28.12
CA ILE A 223 16.48 6.87 27.22
C ILE A 223 16.73 5.40 27.60
N GLU A 224 16.87 5.07 28.91
CA GLU A 224 17.06 3.70 29.35
C GLU A 224 15.84 2.81 29.07
N ILE A 225 14.61 3.35 29.16
CA ILE A 225 13.38 2.65 28.76
C ILE A 225 13.45 2.27 27.29
N ILE A 226 13.82 3.21 26.40
CA ILE A 226 13.95 2.93 24.97
C ILE A 226 15.03 1.88 24.71
N LYS A 227 16.22 1.99 25.32
CA LYS A 227 17.28 0.97 25.19
C LYS A 227 16.80 -0.43 25.55
N ARG A 228 15.98 -0.55 26.57
CA ARG A 228 15.39 -1.82 26.97
C ARG A 228 14.31 -2.30 25.99
N ALA A 229 13.44 -1.40 25.55
CA ALA A 229 12.31 -1.73 24.69
C ALA A 229 12.75 -2.23 23.31
N ILE A 230 13.80 -1.68 22.73
CA ILE A 230 14.28 -2.07 21.39
C ILE A 230 14.95 -3.46 21.33
N GLU A 231 15.16 -4.13 22.48
CA GLU A 231 15.55 -5.54 22.53
C GLU A 231 14.35 -6.49 22.32
N GLU A 232 13.15 -6.05 22.68
CA GLU A 232 11.97 -6.91 22.72
C GLU A 232 11.57 -7.52 21.38
N PRO A 233 11.69 -6.86 20.20
CA PRO A 233 11.40 -7.49 18.93
C PRO A 233 12.21 -8.76 18.68
N LEU A 234 13.52 -8.73 18.87
CA LEU A 234 14.35 -9.94 18.75
C LEU A 234 13.99 -10.96 19.82
N ARG A 235 13.80 -10.53 21.05
CA ARG A 235 13.44 -11.38 22.18
C ARG A 235 12.15 -12.16 21.92
N GLN A 236 11.13 -11.47 21.39
CA GLN A 236 9.84 -12.07 21.08
C GLN A 236 9.93 -13.07 19.91
N ILE A 237 10.68 -12.75 18.85
CA ILE A 237 10.91 -13.68 17.72
C ILE A 237 11.53 -14.97 18.23
N VAL A 238 12.55 -14.86 19.08
CA VAL A 238 13.27 -16.02 19.63
C VAL A 238 12.37 -16.82 20.57
N ALA A 239 11.59 -16.16 21.42
CA ALA A 239 10.63 -16.81 22.32
C ALA A 239 9.55 -17.58 21.51
N ASN A 240 9.06 -17.02 20.42
CA ASN A 240 8.12 -17.70 19.52
C ASN A 240 8.72 -18.96 18.89
N ALA A 241 10.04 -19.01 18.71
CA ALA A 241 10.76 -20.20 18.27
C ALA A 241 11.09 -21.21 19.42
N GLY A 242 10.64 -20.93 20.65
CA GLY A 242 10.86 -21.80 21.80
C GLY A 242 12.27 -21.72 22.41
N VAL A 243 13.02 -20.65 22.10
CA VAL A 243 14.41 -20.47 22.58
C VAL A 243 14.48 -19.35 23.61
N GLU A 244 15.45 -19.43 24.54
CA GLU A 244 15.64 -18.40 25.58
C GLU A 244 16.18 -17.10 24.98
N GLY A 245 15.32 -16.07 24.98
CA GLY A 245 15.59 -14.77 24.33
C GLY A 245 16.76 -14.01 24.94
N ALA A 246 16.99 -14.10 26.25
CA ALA A 246 18.05 -13.34 26.91
C ALA A 246 19.46 -13.76 26.43
N VAL A 247 19.68 -15.06 26.27
CA VAL A 247 20.95 -15.63 25.77
C VAL A 247 21.20 -15.20 24.33
N VAL A 248 20.17 -15.27 23.48
CA VAL A 248 20.29 -14.90 22.05
C VAL A 248 20.54 -13.42 21.89
N VAL A 249 19.80 -12.57 22.61
CA VAL A 249 20.00 -11.10 22.58
C VAL A 249 21.42 -10.74 22.98
N GLN A 250 21.95 -11.35 24.07
CA GLN A 250 23.32 -11.08 24.49
C GLN A 250 24.34 -11.47 23.42
N LYS A 251 24.19 -12.67 22.83
CA LYS A 251 25.10 -13.15 21.79
C LYS A 251 25.03 -12.30 20.51
N VAL A 252 23.84 -11.80 20.17
CA VAL A 252 23.68 -10.88 19.02
C VAL A 252 24.32 -9.52 19.35
N LYS A 253 24.21 -9.01 20.59
CA LYS A 253 24.89 -7.76 21.03
C LYS A 253 26.40 -7.86 20.91
N ASP A 254 26.98 -9.01 21.30
CA ASP A 254 28.41 -9.24 21.20
C ASP A 254 28.91 -9.36 19.75
N GLY A 255 28.00 -9.67 18.83
CA GLY A 255 28.25 -9.71 17.39
C GLY A 255 28.33 -8.32 16.76
N LYS A 256 28.76 -8.25 15.49
CA LYS A 256 28.94 -7.00 14.73
C LYS A 256 28.19 -7.06 13.40
N GLY A 257 27.88 -5.90 12.85
CA GLY A 257 27.27 -5.75 11.52
C GLY A 257 25.89 -6.44 11.47
N ASP A 258 25.71 -7.30 10.51
CA ASP A 258 24.46 -8.03 10.21
C ASP A 258 24.38 -9.42 10.86
N PHE A 259 25.31 -9.74 11.80
CA PHE A 259 25.28 -11.00 12.54
C PHE A 259 24.02 -11.08 13.42
N GLY A 260 23.25 -12.14 13.24
CA GLY A 260 21.97 -12.35 13.90
C GLY A 260 21.67 -13.84 14.16
N TYR A 261 20.54 -14.10 14.82
CA TYR A 261 20.04 -15.44 15.07
C TYR A 261 18.85 -15.74 14.16
N ASN A 262 19.02 -16.69 13.24
CA ASN A 262 17.95 -17.14 12.36
C ASN A 262 17.04 -18.13 13.09
N ALA A 263 15.88 -17.67 13.54
CA ALA A 263 14.93 -18.48 14.29
C ALA A 263 14.35 -19.65 13.48
N ARG A 264 14.44 -19.62 12.15
CA ARG A 264 13.99 -20.72 11.28
C ARG A 264 14.96 -21.88 11.28
N THR A 265 16.26 -21.61 11.25
CA THR A 265 17.33 -22.65 11.18
C THR A 265 17.91 -22.99 12.53
N GLY A 266 17.76 -22.10 13.54
CA GLY A 266 18.38 -22.20 14.83
C GLY A 266 19.86 -21.79 14.84
N GLU A 267 20.34 -21.16 13.78
CA GLU A 267 21.76 -20.85 13.60
C GLU A 267 22.05 -19.34 13.71
N TYR A 268 23.31 -19.03 14.03
CA TYR A 268 23.83 -17.66 14.02
C TYR A 268 24.58 -17.42 12.71
N GLU A 269 24.17 -16.41 11.96
CA GLU A 269 24.71 -16.15 10.64
C GLU A 269 24.63 -14.66 10.26
N ASN A 270 25.23 -14.29 9.13
CA ASN A 270 25.16 -12.95 8.56
C ASN A 270 23.87 -12.80 7.76
N PHE A 271 22.99 -11.91 8.18
CA PHE A 271 21.64 -11.80 7.70
C PHE A 271 21.51 -11.28 6.28
N PHE A 272 22.40 -10.39 5.81
CA PHE A 272 22.39 -10.00 4.41
C PHE A 272 22.73 -11.17 3.47
N ALA A 273 23.66 -12.02 3.86
CA ALA A 273 24.00 -13.21 3.09
C ALA A 273 22.90 -14.29 3.14
N ALA A 274 22.23 -14.43 4.29
CA ALA A 274 21.13 -15.35 4.50
C ALA A 274 19.78 -14.85 3.91
N GLY A 275 19.70 -13.61 3.46
CA GLY A 275 18.47 -13.00 2.95
C GLY A 275 17.45 -12.66 4.03
N VAL A 276 17.87 -12.55 5.30
CA VAL A 276 17.02 -12.13 6.42
C VAL A 276 17.12 -10.61 6.57
N ILE A 277 16.28 -9.90 5.83
CA ILE A 277 16.30 -8.45 5.71
C ILE A 277 14.95 -7.84 6.00
N ASP A 278 14.96 -6.63 6.53
CA ASP A 278 13.78 -5.79 6.73
C ASP A 278 13.93 -4.46 5.99
N PRO A 279 12.83 -3.84 5.51
CA PRO A 279 12.86 -2.46 5.01
C PRO A 279 13.19 -1.48 6.14
N ALA A 280 14.16 -0.59 5.94
CA ALA A 280 14.54 0.42 6.93
C ALA A 280 13.35 1.31 7.32
N LYS A 281 12.52 1.70 6.34
CA LYS A 281 11.32 2.49 6.57
C LYS A 281 10.36 1.82 7.56
N VAL A 282 10.14 0.52 7.42
CA VAL A 282 9.21 -0.23 8.29
C VAL A 282 9.71 -0.25 9.73
N THR A 283 11.00 -0.57 9.93
CA THR A 283 11.59 -0.63 11.27
C THR A 283 11.60 0.75 11.94
N ARG A 284 11.94 1.81 11.21
CA ARG A 284 11.92 3.19 11.71
C ARG A 284 10.51 3.63 12.11
N VAL A 285 9.53 3.52 11.20
CA VAL A 285 8.15 3.95 11.45
C VAL A 285 7.50 3.15 12.57
N ALA A 286 7.80 1.85 12.70
CA ALA A 286 7.30 1.04 13.80
C ALA A 286 7.76 1.58 15.16
N LEU A 287 9.05 1.95 15.29
CA LEU A 287 9.58 2.53 16.52
C LEU A 287 9.00 3.93 16.80
N GLU A 288 8.89 4.79 15.79
CA GLU A 288 8.31 6.13 15.91
C GLU A 288 6.86 6.07 16.39
N ASN A 289 6.05 5.22 15.77
CA ASN A 289 4.64 5.04 16.14
C ASN A 289 4.51 4.45 17.55
N ALA A 290 5.32 3.46 17.89
CA ALA A 290 5.31 2.87 19.23
C ALA A 290 5.68 3.91 20.31
N ALA A 291 6.71 4.71 20.07
CA ALA A 291 7.12 5.78 20.97
C ALA A 291 6.04 6.86 21.10
N SER A 292 5.40 7.25 20.00
CA SER A 292 4.31 8.22 20.00
C SER A 292 3.13 7.76 20.87
N ILE A 293 2.70 6.50 20.69
CA ILE A 293 1.59 5.93 21.47
C ILE A 293 1.99 5.76 22.94
N ALA A 294 3.21 5.26 23.21
CA ALA A 294 3.70 5.12 24.59
C ALA A 294 3.73 6.47 25.31
N GLY A 295 4.22 7.54 24.66
CA GLY A 295 4.21 8.90 25.19
C GLY A 295 2.81 9.40 25.52
N MET A 296 1.83 9.09 24.65
CA MET A 296 0.43 9.42 24.88
C MET A 296 -0.14 8.66 26.10
N PHE A 297 0.18 7.38 26.25
CA PHE A 297 -0.24 6.59 27.39
C PHE A 297 0.35 7.11 28.71
N LEU A 298 1.60 7.53 28.72
CA LEU A 298 2.26 8.08 29.93
C LEU A 298 1.59 9.37 30.46
N THR A 299 0.95 10.13 29.58
CA THR A 299 0.25 11.37 29.94
C THR A 299 -1.27 11.18 30.15
N THR A 300 -1.78 9.96 29.99
CA THR A 300 -3.21 9.66 30.07
C THR A 300 -3.57 9.15 31.45
N GLU A 301 -4.55 9.79 32.13
CA GLU A 301 -5.05 9.37 33.43
C GLU A 301 -6.13 8.27 33.33
N CYS A 302 -6.87 8.22 32.20
CA CYS A 302 -7.97 7.30 32.02
C CYS A 302 -8.11 6.87 30.55
N VAL A 303 -8.42 5.60 30.33
CA VAL A 303 -8.78 5.05 29.00
C VAL A 303 -10.21 4.57 29.03
N ILE A 304 -11.02 5.04 28.09
CA ILE A 304 -12.39 4.59 27.88
C ILE A 304 -12.42 3.71 26.63
N ALA A 305 -12.88 2.48 26.77
CA ALA A 305 -12.99 1.53 25.67
C ALA A 305 -14.37 0.86 25.71
N ASP A 306 -14.85 0.46 24.53
CA ASP A 306 -16.09 -0.31 24.43
C ASP A 306 -15.92 -1.66 25.16
N LYS A 307 -16.93 -2.00 25.96
CA LYS A 307 -16.96 -3.30 26.63
C LYS A 307 -17.15 -4.39 25.57
N LYS A 308 -16.23 -5.35 25.55
CA LYS A 308 -16.36 -6.52 24.68
C LYS A 308 -17.64 -7.27 25.08
N GLU A 309 -18.63 -7.33 24.19
CA GLU A 309 -19.83 -8.15 24.42
C GLU A 309 -19.41 -9.62 24.38
N GLU A 310 -19.44 -10.27 25.52
CA GLU A 310 -19.35 -11.72 25.62
C GLU A 310 -20.69 -12.28 25.09
N ASN A 311 -20.68 -12.89 23.92
CA ASN A 311 -21.82 -13.56 23.27
C ASN A 311 -22.85 -12.63 22.59
N ALA A 312 -22.55 -12.07 21.44
CA ALA A 312 -23.58 -11.97 20.40
C ALA A 312 -23.78 -13.39 19.82
N ALA A 313 -24.81 -14.09 20.30
CA ALA A 313 -25.28 -15.30 19.62
C ALA A 313 -25.56 -14.95 18.16
N PRO A 314 -25.15 -15.77 17.17
CA PRO A 314 -25.47 -15.51 15.78
C PRO A 314 -26.96 -15.31 15.66
N ALA A 315 -27.39 -14.17 15.10
CA ALA A 315 -28.79 -13.85 14.86
C ALA A 315 -29.40 -15.04 14.10
N ALA A 316 -30.32 -15.75 14.78
CA ALA A 316 -31.03 -16.85 14.19
C ALA A 316 -31.73 -16.31 12.94
N GLY A 317 -31.31 -16.77 11.77
CA GLY A 317 -31.91 -16.40 10.50
C GLY A 317 -33.41 -16.66 10.57
N MET A 318 -34.21 -15.61 10.39
CA MET A 318 -35.64 -15.72 10.17
C MET A 318 -35.85 -16.63 8.95
N ALA A 319 -36.28 -17.85 9.20
CA ALA A 319 -36.80 -18.73 8.16
C ALA A 319 -38.01 -18.04 7.50
N PRO A 320 -38.10 -17.99 6.16
CA PRO A 320 -39.28 -17.46 5.50
C PRO A 320 -40.49 -18.37 5.84
N GLY A 321 -41.46 -17.79 6.52
CA GLY A 321 -42.69 -18.47 6.87
C GLY A 321 -43.41 -18.99 5.63
N MET A 322 -43.58 -20.29 5.56
CA MET A 322 -44.44 -20.98 4.60
C MET A 322 -45.88 -20.67 4.95
N GLY A 323 -46.51 -19.79 4.16
CA GLY A 323 -47.93 -19.49 4.26
C GLY A 323 -48.79 -20.74 4.03
N GLY A 324 -49.51 -21.13 5.08
CA GLY A 324 -50.47 -22.18 5.01
C GLY A 324 -51.68 -21.79 4.18
N MET A 325 -52.00 -22.60 3.19
CA MET A 325 -53.23 -22.55 2.41
C MET A 325 -54.31 -23.27 3.20
N GLY A 326 -55.24 -22.51 3.76
CA GLY A 326 -56.49 -23.03 4.33
C GLY A 326 -57.42 -23.43 3.21
N GLY A 327 -57.72 -24.73 3.12
CA GLY A 327 -58.77 -25.28 2.30
C GLY A 327 -60.07 -25.36 3.06
N MET A 328 -61.17 -25.00 2.42
CA MET A 328 -62.54 -25.18 2.76
C MET A 328 -62.88 -26.67 2.86
N MET A 329 -63.57 -27.05 3.86
CA MET A 329 -64.96 -27.56 3.97
C MET A 329 -65.24 -27.88 5.43
#